data_09de148e47552bd33bbf4e6a0da22d87
#
_entry.id   09de148e47552bd33bbf4e6a0da22d87
#
_cell.length_a   1.000
_cell.length_b   1.000
_cell.length_c   1.000
_cell.angle_alpha   90.00
_cell.angle_beta   90.00
_cell.angle_gamma   90.00
#
_symmetry.space_group_name_H-M   'P 1'
#
loop_
_entity.id
_entity.type
_entity.pdbx_description
1 polymer ?
#
loop_
_entity_poly.entity_id
_entity_poly.type
_entity_poly.pdbx_seq_one_letter_code
_entity_poly.pdbx_strand_id
1 'polypeptide(L)'
;MLFRSNRVELPPGTWSTQRHWHTVNDEVVIVISGELVAVTDDGEETLGPGDCICFKAGVPNPHHLQNRGTVPAIYYDIGGRDAYDLSNFPDIGLQAHMAMKLEFRPLRKK
;
A
#
# COMPACT_ATOMS: atom_id res chain seq x y z
N MET A 1 -9.27 -9.13 -17.14
CA MET A 1 -8.67 -8.29 -16.07
C MET A 1 -7.71 -9.13 -15.23
N LEU A 2 -6.53 -8.61 -14.94
CA LEU A 2 -5.54 -9.31 -14.15
C LEU A 2 -5.49 -8.75 -12.73
N PHE A 3 -5.41 -9.66 -11.77
CA PHE A 3 -5.21 -9.34 -10.36
C PHE A 3 -3.92 -9.95 -9.88
N ARG A 4 -3.32 -9.34 -8.87
CA ARG A 4 -2.22 -9.92 -8.09
C ARG A 4 -2.69 -10.15 -6.67
N SER A 5 -2.11 -11.15 -6.03
CA SER A 5 -2.34 -11.42 -4.61
C SER A 5 -1.01 -11.82 -4.00
N ASN A 6 -0.61 -11.12 -2.94
CA ASN A 6 0.61 -11.39 -2.22
C ASN A 6 0.31 -11.64 -0.75
N ARG A 7 0.90 -12.72 -0.21
CA ARG A 7 0.96 -12.93 1.23
C ARG A 7 2.20 -12.23 1.76
N VAL A 8 2.01 -11.31 2.67
CA VAL A 8 3.09 -10.51 3.25
C VAL A 8 3.21 -10.81 4.74
N GLU A 9 4.43 -11.01 5.18
CA GLU A 9 4.77 -11.08 6.59
C GLU A 9 5.59 -9.83 6.94
N LEU A 10 5.01 -8.98 7.79
CA LEU A 10 5.62 -7.70 8.16
C LEU A 10 6.21 -7.83 9.57
N PRO A 11 7.55 -7.75 9.69
CA PRO A 11 8.18 -7.84 11.00
C PRO A 11 7.77 -6.70 11.95
N PRO A 12 7.85 -6.91 13.28
CA PRO A 12 7.60 -5.84 14.23
C PRO A 12 8.51 -4.63 13.99
N GLY A 13 7.95 -3.44 14.15
CA GLY A 13 8.70 -2.19 14.02
C GLY A 13 9.00 -1.77 12.59
N THR A 14 8.37 -2.39 11.59
CA THR A 14 8.61 -2.06 10.19
C THR A 14 7.36 -1.50 9.51
N TRP A 15 7.57 -0.83 8.38
CA TRP A 15 6.53 -0.32 7.49
C TRP A 15 6.46 -1.19 6.24
N SER A 16 5.26 -1.32 5.68
CA SER A 16 5.06 -2.08 4.42
C SER A 16 5.81 -1.44 3.26
N THR A 17 5.75 -0.12 3.17
CA THR A 17 6.41 0.68 2.14
C THR A 17 6.33 2.14 2.56
N GLN A 18 6.86 3.05 1.75
CA GLN A 18 6.55 4.47 1.86
C GLN A 18 5.08 4.69 1.53
N ARG A 19 4.46 5.74 2.09
CA ARG A 19 3.07 6.04 1.76
C ARG A 19 2.92 6.37 0.29
N HIS A 20 1.92 5.77 -0.34
CA HIS A 20 1.67 5.92 -1.77
C HIS A 20 0.19 5.77 -2.12
N TRP A 21 -0.16 6.23 -3.30
CA TRP A 21 -1.47 5.98 -3.89
C TRP A 21 -1.31 5.61 -5.37
N HIS A 22 -2.25 4.82 -5.88
CA HIS A 22 -2.23 4.31 -7.25
C HIS A 22 -3.21 5.08 -8.13
N THR A 23 -2.83 5.29 -9.39
CA THR A 23 -3.71 5.98 -10.35
C THR A 23 -4.79 5.08 -10.93
N VAL A 24 -4.49 3.79 -11.14
CA VAL A 24 -5.36 2.86 -11.86
C VAL A 24 -5.74 1.62 -11.03
N ASN A 25 -4.82 1.07 -10.25
CA ASN A 25 -5.06 -0.19 -9.54
C ASN A 25 -5.67 0.05 -8.16
N ASP A 26 -6.86 -0.54 -7.95
CA ASP A 26 -7.42 -0.66 -6.60
C ASP A 26 -6.60 -1.66 -5.78
N GLU A 27 -6.61 -1.48 -4.47
CA GLU A 27 -5.90 -2.36 -3.55
C GLU A 27 -6.78 -2.71 -2.36
N VAL A 28 -6.73 -3.98 -1.96
CA VAL A 28 -7.41 -4.48 -0.75
C VAL A 28 -6.38 -5.18 0.13
N VAL A 29 -6.37 -4.84 1.40
CA VAL A 29 -5.54 -5.50 2.41
C VAL A 29 -6.44 -6.24 3.37
N ILE A 30 -6.15 -7.53 3.62
CA ILE A 30 -6.87 -8.37 4.58
C ILE A 30 -5.87 -8.88 5.61
N VAL A 31 -6.06 -8.53 6.87
CA VAL A 31 -5.19 -8.97 7.96
C VAL A 31 -5.55 -10.41 8.34
N ILE A 32 -4.55 -11.27 8.38
CA ILE A 32 -4.69 -12.69 8.74
C ILE A 32 -4.29 -12.91 10.18
N SER A 33 -3.15 -12.38 10.62
CA SER A 33 -2.69 -12.50 11.99
C SER A 33 -1.86 -11.28 12.39
N GLY A 34 -1.80 -11.03 13.70
CA GLY A 34 -1.13 -9.84 14.22
C GLY A 34 -2.00 -8.61 14.09
N GLU A 35 -1.38 -7.45 14.26
CA GLU A 35 -2.06 -6.15 14.22
C GLU A 35 -1.28 -5.20 13.33
N LEU A 36 -1.97 -4.42 12.53
CA LEU A 36 -1.41 -3.41 11.67
C LEU A 36 -2.09 -2.07 11.90
N VAL A 37 -1.36 -0.99 11.67
CA VAL A 37 -1.91 0.36 11.63
C VAL A 37 -1.85 0.86 10.20
N ALA A 38 -3.01 1.17 9.64
CA ALA A 38 -3.10 1.82 8.35
C ALA A 38 -2.98 3.33 8.54
N VAL A 39 -2.04 3.95 7.86
CA VAL A 39 -1.78 5.38 7.96
C VAL A 39 -2.14 6.04 6.64
N THR A 40 -3.03 7.03 6.70
CA THR A 40 -3.46 7.83 5.55
C THR A 40 -3.42 9.31 5.92
N ASP A 41 -3.77 10.19 4.99
CA ASP A 41 -3.92 11.61 5.29
C ASP A 41 -5.11 11.90 6.21
N ASP A 42 -6.08 10.97 6.28
CA ASP A 42 -7.26 11.10 7.15
C ASP A 42 -7.01 10.63 8.58
N GLY A 43 -5.84 10.07 8.86
CA GLY A 43 -5.46 9.58 10.17
C GLY A 43 -4.98 8.14 10.15
N GLU A 44 -5.15 7.49 11.29
CA GLU A 44 -4.66 6.13 11.53
C GLU A 44 -5.80 5.21 11.93
N GLU A 45 -5.76 3.98 11.46
CA GLU A 45 -6.75 2.97 11.77
C GLU A 45 -6.07 1.66 12.11
N THR A 46 -6.40 1.08 13.25
CA THR A 46 -5.84 -0.19 13.70
C THR A 46 -6.65 -1.34 13.14
N LEU A 47 -5.97 -2.30 12.53
CA LEU A 47 -6.56 -3.48 11.90
C LEU A 47 -6.06 -4.73 12.60
N GLY A 48 -6.99 -5.60 12.97
CA GLY A 48 -6.71 -6.93 13.52
C GLY A 48 -7.13 -8.04 12.57
N PRO A 49 -6.92 -9.32 12.97
CA PRO A 49 -7.26 -10.47 12.13
C PRO A 49 -8.72 -10.44 11.65
N GLY A 50 -8.91 -10.63 10.36
CA GLY A 50 -10.20 -10.57 9.69
C GLY A 50 -10.63 -9.20 9.23
N ASP A 51 -9.95 -8.14 9.65
CA ASP A 51 -10.24 -6.79 9.16
C ASP A 51 -9.67 -6.61 7.76
N CYS A 52 -10.36 -5.78 6.98
CA CYS A 52 -9.93 -5.47 5.64
C CYS A 52 -10.05 -3.96 5.39
N ILE A 53 -9.15 -3.44 4.56
CA ILE A 53 -9.17 -2.04 4.14
C ILE A 53 -8.97 -1.96 2.64
N CYS A 54 -9.73 -1.07 1.99
CA CYS A 54 -9.66 -0.87 0.55
C CYS A 54 -9.10 0.50 0.24
N PHE A 55 -8.19 0.56 -0.74
CA PHE A 55 -7.62 1.79 -1.24
C PHE A 55 -8.01 1.94 -2.71
N LYS A 56 -8.93 2.84 -2.97
CA LYS A 56 -9.46 3.05 -4.32
C LYS A 56 -8.45 3.80 -5.19
N ALA A 57 -8.28 3.31 -6.42
CA ALA A 57 -7.45 3.97 -7.42
C ALA A 57 -7.93 5.40 -7.72
N GLY A 58 -6.98 6.28 -8.03
CA GLY A 58 -7.27 7.65 -8.42
C GLY A 58 -7.58 8.61 -7.27
N VAL A 59 -7.62 8.12 -6.03
CA VAL A 59 -7.81 8.95 -4.84
C VAL A 59 -6.42 9.32 -4.29
N PRO A 60 -6.04 10.60 -4.30
CA PRO A 60 -4.71 11.03 -3.87
C PRO A 60 -4.57 11.07 -2.36
N ASN A 61 -4.86 9.98 -1.70
CA ASN A 61 -4.74 9.78 -0.26
C ASN A 61 -3.69 8.70 -0.01
N PRO A 62 -2.41 9.05 0.17
CA PRO A 62 -1.34 8.07 0.29
C PRO A 62 -1.47 7.25 1.56
N HIS A 63 -1.15 5.97 1.45
CA HIS A 63 -1.28 5.00 2.53
C HIS A 63 -0.05 4.11 2.65
N HIS A 64 0.13 3.56 3.82
CA HIS A 64 0.97 2.41 4.10
C HIS A 64 0.49 1.72 5.38
N LEU A 65 1.11 0.58 5.67
CA LEU A 65 0.84 -0.19 6.87
C LEU A 65 2.08 -0.18 7.77
N GLN A 66 1.85 -0.09 9.07
CA GLN A 66 2.90 -0.15 10.07
C GLN A 66 2.62 -1.28 11.06
N ASN A 67 3.63 -2.08 11.35
CA ASN A 67 3.56 -3.03 12.46
C ASN A 67 4.20 -2.39 13.70
N ARG A 68 3.38 -1.88 14.59
CA ARG A 68 3.80 -1.26 15.86
C ARG A 68 3.79 -2.24 17.02
N GLY A 69 3.46 -3.50 16.74
CA GLY A 69 3.37 -4.56 17.74
C GLY A 69 4.72 -5.22 18.03
N THR A 70 4.64 -6.37 18.70
CA THR A 70 5.83 -7.13 19.12
C THR A 70 5.97 -8.48 18.40
N VAL A 71 5.00 -8.84 17.55
CA VAL A 71 4.98 -10.07 16.76
C VAL A 71 4.82 -9.73 15.29
N PRO A 72 5.25 -10.61 14.38
CA PRO A 72 5.00 -10.42 12.95
C PRO A 72 3.50 -10.31 12.66
N ALA A 73 3.14 -9.49 11.68
CA ALA A 73 1.78 -9.41 11.16
C ALA A 73 1.75 -10.01 9.77
N ILE A 74 0.70 -10.78 9.48
CA ILE A 74 0.51 -11.42 8.18
C ILE A 74 -0.75 -10.85 7.55
N TYR A 75 -0.65 -10.45 6.30
CA TYR A 75 -1.79 -9.94 5.54
C TYR A 75 -1.70 -10.35 4.08
N TYR A 76 -2.85 -10.38 3.42
CA TYR A 76 -2.93 -10.46 1.98
C TYR A 76 -3.11 -9.07 1.39
N ASP A 77 -2.31 -8.78 0.36
CA ASP A 77 -2.40 -7.58 -0.44
C ASP A 77 -2.87 -7.98 -1.83
N ILE A 78 -4.08 -7.58 -2.18
CA ILE A 78 -4.75 -7.96 -3.42
C ILE A 78 -5.01 -6.70 -4.22
N GLY A 79 -4.64 -6.70 -5.48
CA GLY A 79 -4.82 -5.52 -6.32
C GLY A 79 -4.86 -5.84 -7.80
N GLY A 80 -5.13 -4.83 -8.60
CA GLY A 80 -5.06 -4.90 -10.04
C GLY A 80 -3.61 -4.99 -10.54
N ARG A 81 -3.44 -5.37 -11.78
CA ARG A 81 -2.14 -5.48 -12.46
C ARG A 81 -2.16 -4.74 -13.78
N ASP A 82 -2.63 -3.50 -13.78
CA ASP A 82 -2.60 -2.66 -14.97
C ASP A 82 -1.18 -2.09 -15.14
N ALA A 83 -0.60 -2.29 -16.32
CA ALA A 83 0.75 -1.83 -16.64
C ALA A 83 0.86 -0.30 -16.71
N TYR A 84 -0.26 0.40 -16.86
CA TYR A 84 -0.30 1.87 -16.92
C TYR A 84 -0.52 2.51 -15.56
N ASP A 85 -0.57 1.71 -14.48
CA ASP A 85 -0.67 2.24 -13.13
C ASP A 85 0.58 3.02 -12.76
N LEU A 86 0.38 4.12 -12.06
CA LEU A 86 1.44 4.92 -11.46
C LEU A 86 1.27 4.92 -9.96
N SER A 87 2.35 4.67 -9.24
CA SER A 87 2.39 4.81 -7.78
C SER A 87 3.02 6.15 -7.44
N ASN A 88 2.29 6.97 -6.73
CA ASN A 88 2.73 8.30 -6.30
C ASN A 88 3.12 8.25 -4.83
N PHE A 89 4.34 8.67 -4.52
CA PHE A 89 4.92 8.70 -3.19
C PHE A 89 5.15 10.16 -2.77
N PRO A 90 4.12 10.89 -2.34
CA PRO A 90 4.25 12.33 -2.10
C PRO A 90 5.22 12.69 -0.97
N ASP A 91 5.37 11.85 0.05
CA ASP A 91 6.26 12.13 1.18
C ASP A 91 7.73 12.19 0.77
N ILE A 92 8.11 11.51 -0.29
CA ILE A 92 9.49 11.47 -0.79
C ILE A 92 9.65 12.06 -2.20
N GLY A 93 8.58 12.60 -2.77
CA GLY A 93 8.61 13.27 -4.06
C GLY A 93 8.90 12.35 -5.25
N LEU A 94 8.47 11.08 -5.19
CA LEU A 94 8.72 10.10 -6.24
C LEU A 94 7.43 9.58 -6.86
N GLN A 95 7.56 9.13 -8.11
CA GLN A 95 6.53 8.41 -8.85
C GLN A 95 7.15 7.16 -9.46
N ALA A 96 6.43 6.04 -9.40
CA ALA A 96 6.87 4.76 -9.91
C ALA A 96 5.95 4.26 -11.02
N HIS A 97 6.55 3.75 -12.10
CA HIS A 97 5.87 3.12 -13.22
C HIS A 97 5.94 1.61 -13.13
N MET A 98 4.87 0.94 -13.50
CA MET A 98 4.77 -0.53 -13.50
C MET A 98 4.66 -1.12 -14.90
N ALA A 99 5.09 -0.42 -15.95
CA ALA A 99 4.89 -0.88 -17.33
C ALA A 99 5.64 -2.19 -17.64
N MET A 100 6.91 -2.12 -17.98
CA MET A 100 7.74 -3.31 -18.27
C MET A 100 8.57 -3.72 -17.06
N LYS A 101 9.00 -2.73 -16.31
CA LYS A 101 9.74 -2.86 -15.06
C LYS A 101 9.41 -1.64 -14.21
N LEU A 102 9.71 -1.74 -12.93
CA LEU A 102 9.52 -0.62 -12.03
C LEU A 102 10.54 0.47 -12.32
N GLU A 103 10.05 1.68 -12.62
CA GLU A 103 10.87 2.87 -12.80
C GLU A 103 10.45 3.94 -11.82
N PHE A 104 11.42 4.58 -11.17
CA PHE A 104 11.18 5.69 -10.25
C PHE A 104 11.67 6.98 -10.86
N ARG A 105 10.89 8.04 -10.69
CA ARG A 105 11.26 9.38 -11.13
C ARG A 105 10.69 10.42 -10.18
N PRO A 106 11.32 11.62 -10.11
CA PRO A 106 10.81 12.69 -9.27
C PRO A 106 9.40 13.13 -9.69
N LEU A 107 8.58 13.48 -8.72
CA LEU A 107 7.30 14.12 -9.00
C LEU A 107 7.54 15.50 -9.58
N ARG A 108 6.69 15.89 -10.54
CA ARG A 108 6.76 17.23 -11.10
C ARG A 108 6.31 18.26 -10.06
N LYS A 109 7.09 19.31 -9.93
CA LYS A 109 6.68 20.50 -9.19
C LYS A 109 5.75 21.33 -10.08
N LYS A 110 4.68 21.75 -9.51
CA LYS A 110 3.78 22.69 -10.19
C LYS A 110 4.30 24.10 -10.06
#